data_38572cd82b66a3b1546019e355ddacb5
#
_entry.id   38572cd82b66a3b1546019e355ddacb5
#
_cell.length_a   1.000
_cell.length_b   1.000
_cell.length_c   1.000
_cell.angle_alpha   90.00
_cell.angle_beta   90.00
_cell.angle_gamma   90.00
#
_symmetry.space_group_name_H-M   'P 1'
#
loop_
_entity.id
_entity.type
_entity.pdbx_description
1 polymer ?
#
loop_
_entity_poly.entity_id
_entity_poly.type
_entity_poly.pdbx_seq_one_letter_code
_entity_poly.pdbx_strand_id
1 'polypeptide(L)'
;MIKTLEKSARTEDLAIAEALKELGLDRDDVSVEILERAKSGFLGIGASPAVIRVSYEAPDEVVAAPVAEAVVEKAAEAEIVDENPDYAQIRKFLTGLLERMGVKAEMEFSPRANGGINVNLTGSAMGAIIGRRGETLDAIQHLTNYVVNKGSEKHLHISVDAECYRSKREESLTRLAEKMAEKAIKYKRSMALEPMNSYERHVIHTALQNYEGVSTSSTGTEPNRRVVVSYVKPEQPPQPQSREWA
;
A
#
# COMPACT_ATOMS: atom_id res chain seq x y z
N MET A 1 -14.61 -25.86 11.69
CA MET A 1 -15.97 -25.97 12.28
C MET A 1 -16.74 -24.70 12.03
N ILE A 2 -18.02 -24.78 11.70
CA ILE A 2 -18.89 -23.60 11.55
C ILE A 2 -19.21 -23.07 12.94
N LYS A 3 -18.84 -21.83 13.23
CA LYS A 3 -19.23 -21.11 14.46
C LYS A 3 -20.27 -20.07 14.12
N THR A 4 -21.13 -19.78 15.07
CA THR A 4 -22.21 -18.80 14.94
C THR A 4 -22.08 -17.73 16.00
N LEU A 5 -22.26 -16.46 15.61
CA LEU A 5 -22.29 -15.30 16.49
C LEU A 5 -23.62 -14.56 16.30
N GLU A 6 -24.34 -14.27 17.41
CA GLU A 6 -25.55 -13.46 17.36
C GLU A 6 -25.27 -12.03 17.81
N LYS A 7 -25.74 -11.05 17.03
CA LYS A 7 -25.63 -9.63 17.34
C LYS A 7 -26.94 -8.90 17.13
N SER A 8 -27.17 -7.89 17.97
CA SER A 8 -28.35 -7.04 17.89
C SER A 8 -27.95 -5.57 17.81
N ALA A 9 -28.56 -4.83 16.88
CA ALA A 9 -28.34 -3.40 16.75
C ALA A 9 -29.62 -2.68 16.29
N ARG A 10 -29.57 -1.33 16.20
CA ARG A 10 -30.72 -0.53 15.80
C ARG A 10 -31.16 -0.77 14.35
N THR A 11 -30.26 -1.17 13.49
CA THR A 11 -30.51 -1.51 12.08
C THR A 11 -29.76 -2.80 11.72
N GLU A 12 -30.25 -3.50 10.71
CA GLU A 12 -29.64 -4.72 10.21
C GLU A 12 -28.18 -4.47 9.75
N ASP A 13 -27.93 -3.36 9.03
CA ASP A 13 -26.60 -3.01 8.54
C ASP A 13 -25.59 -2.71 9.66
N LEU A 14 -26.04 -2.08 10.76
CA LEU A 14 -25.19 -1.83 11.92
C LEU A 14 -24.86 -3.13 12.67
N ALA A 15 -25.82 -4.05 12.79
CA ALA A 15 -25.60 -5.35 13.40
C ALA A 15 -24.56 -6.17 12.61
N ILE A 16 -24.63 -6.14 11.26
CA ILE A 16 -23.67 -6.80 10.38
C ILE A 16 -22.29 -6.17 10.52
N ALA A 17 -22.19 -4.84 10.48
CA ALA A 17 -20.92 -4.14 10.58
C ALA A 17 -20.20 -4.39 11.94
N GLU A 18 -20.97 -4.43 13.04
CA GLU A 18 -20.44 -4.74 14.37
C GLU A 18 -19.98 -6.21 14.47
N ALA A 19 -20.73 -7.15 13.90
CA ALA A 19 -20.36 -8.56 13.89
C ALA A 19 -19.08 -8.80 13.05
N LEU A 20 -18.98 -8.22 11.86
CA LEU A 20 -17.78 -8.32 11.00
C LEU A 20 -16.55 -7.70 11.66
N LYS A 21 -16.71 -6.55 12.33
CA LYS A 21 -15.64 -5.89 13.05
C LYS A 21 -15.12 -6.74 14.23
N GLU A 22 -16.00 -7.44 14.93
CA GLU A 22 -15.63 -8.30 16.06
C GLU A 22 -14.95 -9.59 15.59
N LEU A 23 -15.38 -10.13 14.46
CA LEU A 23 -14.81 -11.35 13.87
C LEU A 23 -13.53 -11.09 13.06
N GLY A 24 -13.29 -9.83 12.65
CA GLY A 24 -12.16 -9.48 11.78
C GLY A 24 -12.25 -10.11 10.39
N LEU A 25 -13.47 -10.43 9.93
CA LEU A 25 -13.73 -11.08 8.64
C LEU A 25 -14.45 -10.14 7.69
N ASP A 26 -14.28 -10.36 6.38
CA ASP A 26 -15.00 -9.65 5.34
C ASP A 26 -16.41 -10.24 5.13
N ARG A 27 -17.30 -9.44 4.53
CA ARG A 27 -18.70 -9.82 4.31
C ARG A 27 -18.86 -11.08 3.43
N ASP A 28 -17.88 -11.32 2.57
CA ASP A 28 -17.87 -12.46 1.63
C ASP A 28 -17.47 -13.79 2.31
N ASP A 29 -16.84 -13.70 3.49
CA ASP A 29 -16.37 -14.86 4.27
C ASP A 29 -17.39 -15.35 5.33
N VAL A 30 -18.54 -14.70 5.42
CA VAL A 30 -19.55 -15.00 6.43
C VAL A 30 -20.94 -15.17 5.81
N SER A 31 -21.73 -16.07 6.38
CA SER A 31 -23.16 -16.22 6.06
C SER A 31 -23.99 -15.52 7.12
N VAL A 32 -24.79 -14.52 6.70
CA VAL A 32 -25.61 -13.71 7.61
C VAL A 32 -27.08 -14.11 7.49
N GLU A 33 -27.68 -14.53 8.59
CA GLU A 33 -29.11 -14.84 8.71
C GLU A 33 -29.80 -13.81 9.61
N ILE A 34 -30.86 -13.18 9.13
CA ILE A 34 -31.62 -12.19 9.91
C ILE A 34 -32.69 -12.93 10.70
N LEU A 35 -32.56 -12.95 12.03
CA LEU A 35 -33.50 -13.57 12.94
C LEU A 35 -34.70 -12.67 13.25
N GLU A 36 -34.42 -11.36 13.50
CA GLU A 36 -35.46 -10.36 13.72
C GLU A 36 -35.11 -9.06 13.00
N ARG A 37 -36.10 -8.48 12.30
CA ARG A 37 -35.93 -7.20 11.62
C ARG A 37 -36.20 -6.03 12.56
N ALA A 38 -35.41 -4.96 12.41
CA ALA A 38 -35.65 -3.74 13.15
C ALA A 38 -37.04 -3.16 12.85
N LYS A 39 -37.80 -2.85 13.89
CA LYS A 39 -39.10 -2.15 13.79
C LYS A 39 -38.93 -0.75 14.34
N SER A 40 -39.14 0.28 13.50
CA SER A 40 -39.23 1.65 13.97
C SER A 40 -40.57 1.89 14.64
N GLY A 41 -40.57 2.10 15.98
CA GLY A 41 -41.77 2.47 16.70
C GLY A 41 -42.21 3.88 16.38
N PHE A 42 -43.54 4.11 16.34
CA PHE A 42 -44.12 5.44 16.20
C PHE A 42 -44.02 6.19 17.53
N LEU A 43 -43.37 7.37 17.56
CA LEU A 43 -43.15 8.20 18.77
C LEU A 43 -42.34 7.53 19.90
N GLY A 44 -41.35 6.67 19.55
CA GLY A 44 -40.43 6.10 20.55
C GLY A 44 -40.97 4.95 21.41
N ILE A 45 -42.17 4.48 21.15
CA ILE A 45 -42.79 3.34 21.87
C ILE A 45 -42.87 2.17 20.90
N GLY A 46 -42.21 1.02 21.22
CA GLY A 46 -42.28 -0.23 20.45
C GLY A 46 -41.20 -0.43 19.40
N ALA A 47 -40.06 0.24 19.50
CA ALA A 47 -38.89 -0.05 18.66
C ALA A 47 -38.24 -1.36 19.16
N SER A 48 -38.10 -2.35 18.25
CA SER A 48 -37.30 -3.57 18.50
C SER A 48 -36.02 -3.51 17.69
N PRO A 49 -34.89 -3.88 18.28
CA PRO A 49 -33.61 -3.96 17.55
C PRO A 49 -33.65 -5.10 16.52
N ALA A 50 -32.83 -4.98 15.46
CA ALA A 50 -32.55 -6.09 14.56
C ALA A 50 -31.66 -7.11 15.26
N VAL A 51 -31.96 -8.39 15.12
CA VAL A 51 -31.11 -9.49 15.60
C VAL A 51 -30.67 -10.30 14.39
N ILE A 52 -29.37 -10.47 14.25
CA ILE A 52 -28.75 -11.26 13.18
C ILE A 52 -27.90 -12.40 13.76
N ARG A 53 -27.79 -13.47 13.00
CA ARG A 53 -26.86 -14.57 13.25
C ARG A 53 -25.86 -14.64 12.12
N VAL A 54 -24.58 -14.53 12.46
CA VAL A 54 -23.45 -14.64 11.51
C VAL A 54 -22.81 -16.00 11.69
N SER A 55 -22.73 -16.79 10.62
CA SER A 55 -22.06 -18.09 10.59
C SER A 55 -20.74 -17.96 9.79
N TYR A 56 -19.63 -18.44 10.35
CA TYR A 56 -18.30 -18.38 9.75
C TYR A 56 -17.51 -19.66 10.00
N GLU A 57 -16.57 -19.99 9.09
CA GLU A 57 -15.66 -21.12 9.27
C GLU A 57 -14.42 -20.68 10.05
N ALA A 58 -14.25 -21.23 11.26
CA ALA A 58 -13.03 -21.01 12.04
C ALA A 58 -12.12 -22.24 11.99
N PRO A 59 -10.81 -22.11 11.73
CA PRO A 59 -9.86 -23.18 11.98
C PRO A 59 -9.76 -23.45 13.48
N ASP A 60 -9.62 -24.73 13.84
CA ASP A 60 -9.57 -25.17 15.24
C ASP A 60 -8.36 -24.58 15.97
N GLU A 61 -8.60 -23.73 16.98
CA GLU A 61 -7.65 -23.53 18.06
C GLU A 61 -8.35 -23.27 19.40
N VAL A 62 -7.96 -24.04 20.32
CA VAL A 62 -8.19 -24.39 21.71
C VAL A 62 -8.56 -23.23 22.64
N VAL A 63 -9.59 -23.52 23.39
CA VAL A 63 -10.25 -22.90 24.56
C VAL A 63 -9.38 -22.16 25.55
N ALA A 64 -9.82 -20.97 25.97
CA ALA A 64 -9.91 -20.60 27.38
C ALA A 64 -10.88 -19.42 27.57
N ALA A 65 -11.88 -19.63 28.41
CA ALA A 65 -12.92 -18.68 28.81
C ALA A 65 -12.50 -17.86 30.06
N PRO A 66 -13.40 -17.06 30.68
CA PRO A 66 -13.33 -15.59 30.62
C PRO A 66 -13.05 -15.00 32.02
N VAL A 67 -12.58 -13.78 32.09
CA VAL A 67 -12.80 -12.94 33.28
C VAL A 67 -12.97 -11.47 32.86
N ALA A 68 -13.96 -10.90 33.54
CA ALA A 68 -14.49 -9.55 33.35
C ALA A 68 -13.56 -8.45 33.86
N GLU A 69 -13.82 -7.27 33.32
CA GLU A 69 -13.75 -5.92 33.93
C GLU A 69 -12.48 -5.48 34.65
N ALA A 70 -11.85 -4.45 34.12
CA ALA A 70 -11.79 -3.10 34.71
C ALA A 70 -10.77 -2.23 34.01
N VAL A 71 -11.23 -1.21 33.36
CA VAL A 71 -10.91 0.22 33.55
C VAL A 71 -9.44 0.63 33.69
N VAL A 72 -9.14 1.70 32.94
CA VAL A 72 -8.14 2.76 33.18
C VAL A 72 -6.85 2.65 32.39
N GLU A 73 -6.86 3.44 31.29
CA GLU A 73 -5.88 4.48 31.08
C GLU A 73 -4.51 4.26 31.73
N LYS A 74 -3.61 3.76 30.92
CA LYS A 74 -2.24 4.23 30.92
C LYS A 74 -1.61 3.81 29.59
N ALA A 75 -1.24 4.81 28.81
CA ALA A 75 -0.21 4.63 27.79
C ALA A 75 0.99 3.93 28.46
N ALA A 76 1.02 2.62 28.37
CA ALA A 76 2.22 1.85 28.64
C ALA A 76 2.87 1.67 27.26
N GLU A 77 4.01 2.30 27.07
CA GLU A 77 5.06 1.85 26.18
C GLU A 77 5.16 0.33 26.36
N ALA A 78 4.55 -0.43 25.47
CA ALA A 78 4.89 -1.82 25.31
C ALA A 78 6.33 -1.79 24.79
N GLU A 79 7.29 -1.99 25.70
CA GLU A 79 8.62 -2.44 25.34
C GLU A 79 8.41 -3.78 24.62
N ILE A 80 8.29 -3.71 23.29
CA ILE A 80 8.48 -4.86 22.43
C ILE A 80 9.97 -5.17 22.60
N VAL A 81 10.27 -6.17 23.42
CA VAL A 81 11.60 -6.73 23.55
C VAL A 81 11.94 -7.29 22.17
N ASP A 82 12.63 -6.50 21.37
CA ASP A 82 13.18 -6.94 20.10
C ASP A 82 14.26 -7.99 20.44
N GLU A 83 13.94 -9.26 20.29
CA GLU A 83 14.89 -10.37 20.49
C GLU A 83 16.11 -10.26 19.54
N ASN A 84 15.97 -9.48 18.46
CA ASN A 84 17.02 -9.25 17.48
C ASN A 84 17.71 -7.90 17.73
N PRO A 85 19.02 -7.87 18.07
CA PRO A 85 19.76 -6.64 18.34
C PRO A 85 19.77 -5.67 17.14
N ASP A 86 19.66 -6.19 15.93
CA ASP A 86 19.61 -5.37 14.71
C ASP A 86 18.30 -4.57 14.64
N TYR A 87 17.17 -5.14 15.06
CA TYR A 87 15.87 -4.44 15.11
C TYR A 87 15.91 -3.31 16.16
N ALA A 88 16.50 -3.55 17.31
CA ALA A 88 16.63 -2.54 18.36
C ALA A 88 17.46 -1.34 17.87
N GLN A 89 18.56 -1.58 17.17
CA GLN A 89 19.39 -0.51 16.61
C GLN A 89 18.66 0.30 15.53
N ILE A 90 17.96 -0.37 14.61
CA ILE A 90 17.15 0.27 13.57
C ILE A 90 16.04 1.10 14.20
N ARG A 91 15.30 0.53 15.16
CA ARG A 91 14.21 1.21 15.87
C ARG A 91 14.72 2.48 16.56
N LYS A 92 15.81 2.38 17.32
CA LYS A 92 16.41 3.53 18.02
C LYS A 92 16.76 4.66 17.05
N PHE A 93 17.38 4.33 15.94
CA PHE A 93 17.74 5.34 14.92
C PHE A 93 16.52 5.97 14.29
N LEU A 94 15.57 5.16 13.80
CA LEU A 94 14.37 5.66 13.13
C LEU A 94 13.47 6.47 14.08
N THR A 95 13.28 6.02 15.33
CA THR A 95 12.51 6.80 16.32
C THR A 95 13.12 8.18 16.53
N GLY A 96 14.44 8.26 16.79
CA GLY A 96 15.09 9.55 16.98
C GLY A 96 15.09 10.45 15.74
N LEU A 97 15.11 9.89 14.54
CA LEU A 97 14.99 10.63 13.28
C LEU A 97 13.56 11.17 13.09
N LEU A 98 12.56 10.30 13.24
CA LEU A 98 11.14 10.65 13.05
C LEU A 98 10.65 11.66 14.08
N GLU A 99 11.07 11.55 15.33
CA GLU A 99 10.80 12.56 16.38
C GLU A 99 11.32 13.95 15.99
N ARG A 100 12.55 14.02 15.45
CA ARG A 100 13.12 15.29 14.97
C ARG A 100 12.40 15.84 13.73
N MET A 101 11.81 14.96 12.92
CA MET A 101 10.94 15.37 11.81
C MET A 101 9.52 15.76 12.28
N GLY A 102 9.19 15.56 13.56
CA GLY A 102 7.87 15.84 14.12
C GLY A 102 6.80 14.86 13.69
N VAL A 103 7.18 13.64 13.31
CA VAL A 103 6.27 12.60 12.82
C VAL A 103 6.25 11.43 13.78
N LYS A 104 5.05 10.97 14.14
CA LYS A 104 4.86 9.73 14.91
C LYS A 104 4.49 8.61 13.94
N ALA A 105 5.28 7.55 13.94
CA ALA A 105 5.03 6.36 13.14
C ALA A 105 5.25 5.10 13.99
N GLU A 106 4.45 4.09 13.71
CA GLU A 106 4.64 2.73 14.18
C GLU A 106 5.58 2.01 13.21
N MET A 107 6.39 1.09 13.72
CA MET A 107 7.40 0.37 12.94
C MET A 107 7.13 -1.12 13.04
N GLU A 108 6.89 -1.73 11.89
CA GLU A 108 6.75 -3.16 11.75
C GLU A 108 7.97 -3.73 11.03
N PHE A 109 8.59 -4.76 11.65
CA PHE A 109 9.79 -5.40 11.13
C PHE A 109 9.47 -6.76 10.55
N SER A 110 10.02 -7.07 9.39
CA SER A 110 9.91 -8.39 8.79
C SER A 110 11.24 -8.83 8.15
N PRO A 111 11.61 -10.12 8.28
CA PRO A 111 12.82 -10.63 7.65
C PRO A 111 12.63 -10.75 6.13
N ARG A 112 13.70 -10.50 5.37
CA ARG A 112 13.75 -10.76 3.93
C ARG A 112 14.40 -12.11 3.64
N ALA A 113 13.98 -12.75 2.55
CA ALA A 113 14.54 -14.03 2.10
C ALA A 113 16.07 -14.00 1.90
N ASN A 114 16.65 -12.83 1.63
CA ASN A 114 18.08 -12.65 1.39
C ASN A 114 18.86 -12.24 2.67
N GLY A 115 18.32 -12.47 3.87
CA GLY A 115 18.96 -12.09 5.13
C GLY A 115 18.90 -10.59 5.45
N GLY A 116 18.11 -9.81 4.74
CA GLY A 116 17.86 -8.40 5.03
C GLY A 116 16.65 -8.19 5.93
N ILE A 117 16.37 -6.93 6.25
CA ILE A 117 15.26 -6.51 7.10
C ILE A 117 14.37 -5.54 6.31
N ASN A 118 13.05 -5.79 6.32
CA ASN A 118 12.07 -4.81 5.89
C ASN A 118 11.52 -4.08 7.11
N VAL A 119 11.39 -2.77 6.99
CA VAL A 119 10.75 -1.91 7.98
C VAL A 119 9.60 -1.20 7.29
N ASN A 120 8.38 -1.46 7.72
CA ASN A 120 7.20 -0.76 7.26
C ASN A 120 6.79 0.29 8.29
N LEU A 121 6.66 1.53 7.83
CA LEU A 121 6.25 2.66 8.64
C LEU A 121 4.77 2.95 8.41
N THR A 122 4.00 3.02 9.50
CA THR A 122 2.57 3.35 9.46
C THR A 122 2.26 4.44 10.48
N GLY A 123 1.29 5.31 10.17
CA GLY A 123 0.91 6.34 11.12
C GLY A 123 0.37 7.61 10.49
N SER A 124 0.30 8.66 11.30
CA SER A 124 -0.15 9.98 10.85
C SER A 124 0.97 10.74 10.15
N ALA A 125 0.63 11.53 9.12
CA ALA A 125 1.58 12.37 8.39
C ALA A 125 2.67 11.62 7.59
N MET A 126 2.38 10.40 7.09
CA MET A 126 3.30 9.62 6.25
C MET A 126 3.79 10.38 5.02
N GLY A 127 3.01 11.36 4.53
CA GLY A 127 3.44 12.22 3.42
C GLY A 127 4.75 12.98 3.67
N ALA A 128 5.05 13.34 4.93
CA ALA A 128 6.31 13.99 5.29
C ALA A 128 7.50 13.02 5.24
N ILE A 129 7.27 11.75 5.60
CA ILE A 129 8.28 10.68 5.52
C ILE A 129 8.52 10.27 4.07
N ILE A 130 7.47 10.18 3.27
CA ILE A 130 7.56 9.85 1.85
C ILE A 130 8.26 10.98 1.10
N GLY A 131 7.83 12.21 1.34
CA GLY A 131 8.33 13.39 0.65
C GLY A 131 7.86 13.46 -0.80
N ARG A 132 8.50 14.34 -1.57
CA ARG A 132 8.17 14.50 -2.99
C ARG A 132 8.68 13.30 -3.78
N ARG A 133 7.75 12.49 -4.31
CA ARG A 133 8.05 11.29 -5.13
C ARG A 133 8.89 10.22 -4.42
N GLY A 134 8.84 10.16 -3.08
CA GLY A 134 9.61 9.19 -2.32
C GLY A 134 11.05 9.57 -2.03
N GLU A 135 11.50 10.78 -2.41
CA GLU A 135 12.89 11.24 -2.19
C GLU A 135 13.28 11.23 -0.71
N THR A 136 12.38 11.65 0.19
CA THR A 136 12.64 11.63 1.63
C THR A 136 12.72 10.19 2.15
N LEU A 137 11.83 9.32 1.69
CA LEU A 137 11.83 7.90 2.06
C LEU A 137 13.12 7.20 1.62
N ASP A 138 13.60 7.50 0.41
CA ASP A 138 14.87 6.98 -0.10
C ASP A 138 16.06 7.48 0.74
N ALA A 139 16.06 8.76 1.14
CA ALA A 139 17.07 9.32 2.02
C ALA A 139 17.06 8.68 3.42
N ILE A 140 15.87 8.49 4.01
CA ILE A 140 15.70 7.80 5.30
C ILE A 140 16.26 6.38 5.21
N GLN A 141 15.90 5.62 4.16
CA GLN A 141 16.42 4.27 3.95
C GLN A 141 17.94 4.26 3.82
N HIS A 142 18.50 5.21 3.06
CA HIS A 142 19.95 5.30 2.87
C HIS A 142 20.69 5.61 4.18
N LEU A 143 20.19 6.57 4.96
CA LEU A 143 20.73 6.91 6.27
C LEU A 143 20.62 5.74 7.25
N THR A 144 19.49 5.03 7.25
CA THR A 144 19.29 3.85 8.10
C THR A 144 20.34 2.77 7.78
N ASN A 145 20.51 2.45 6.49
CA ASN A 145 21.52 1.50 6.05
C ASN A 145 22.93 1.95 6.45
N TYR A 146 23.24 3.24 6.29
CA TYR A 146 24.57 3.76 6.65
C TYR A 146 24.84 3.67 8.14
N VAL A 147 23.90 4.09 9.00
CA VAL A 147 24.07 4.15 10.44
C VAL A 147 24.18 2.75 11.05
N VAL A 148 23.32 1.84 10.63
CA VAL A 148 23.27 0.46 11.15
C VAL A 148 24.52 -0.33 10.73
N ASN A 149 24.97 -0.14 9.50
CA ASN A 149 26.16 -0.84 9.00
C ASN A 149 27.50 -0.18 9.43
N LYS A 150 27.45 0.99 10.08
CA LYS A 150 28.66 1.67 10.52
C LYS A 150 29.34 0.90 11.65
N GLY A 151 30.47 0.27 11.36
CA GLY A 151 31.25 -0.51 12.32
C GLY A 151 30.82 -1.98 12.45
N SER A 152 29.87 -2.44 11.66
CA SER A 152 29.48 -3.84 11.55
C SER A 152 30.33 -4.58 10.52
N GLU A 153 30.80 -5.79 10.85
CA GLU A 153 31.47 -6.69 9.88
C GLU A 153 30.47 -7.29 8.87
N LYS A 154 29.19 -7.39 9.25
CA LYS A 154 28.11 -7.90 8.40
C LYS A 154 27.31 -6.74 7.84
N HIS A 155 27.28 -6.62 6.52
CA HIS A 155 26.42 -5.66 5.85
C HIS A 155 24.96 -6.15 5.81
N LEU A 156 24.11 -5.53 6.64
CA LEU A 156 22.67 -5.73 6.64
C LEU A 156 22.02 -4.88 5.53
N HIS A 157 21.16 -5.48 4.73
CA HIS A 157 20.35 -4.76 3.75
C HIS A 157 18.99 -4.41 4.36
N ILE A 158 18.79 -3.12 4.66
CA ILE A 158 17.56 -2.63 5.27
C ILE A 158 16.74 -1.91 4.20
N SER A 159 15.50 -2.34 4.04
CA SER A 159 14.51 -1.69 3.19
C SER A 159 13.49 -0.99 4.09
N VAL A 160 13.30 0.30 3.88
CA VAL A 160 12.28 1.10 4.58
C VAL A 160 11.20 1.47 3.60
N ASP A 161 9.95 1.18 3.95
CA ASP A 161 8.77 1.57 3.19
C ASP A 161 7.74 2.25 4.10
N ALA A 162 6.83 3.01 3.52
CA ALA A 162 5.77 3.70 4.23
C ALA A 162 4.42 3.37 3.57
N GLU A 163 3.59 2.58 4.26
CA GLU A 163 2.24 2.20 3.79
C GLU A 163 2.21 1.64 2.36
N CYS A 164 3.20 0.83 2.00
CA CYS A 164 3.35 0.27 0.64
C CYS A 164 3.43 1.37 -0.45
N TYR A 165 4.05 2.51 -0.13
CA TYR A 165 4.17 3.64 -1.06
C TYR A 165 4.83 3.25 -2.37
N ARG A 166 5.90 2.43 -2.35
CA ARG A 166 6.64 2.06 -3.57
C ARG A 166 5.75 1.35 -4.57
N SER A 167 4.96 0.39 -4.15
CA SER A 167 4.00 -0.33 -5.00
C SER A 167 2.91 0.59 -5.55
N LYS A 168 2.29 1.41 -4.69
CA LYS A 168 1.29 2.40 -5.10
C LYS A 168 1.85 3.43 -6.08
N ARG A 169 3.12 3.82 -5.91
CA ARG A 169 3.81 4.76 -6.80
C ARG A 169 4.06 4.16 -8.18
N GLU A 170 4.52 2.90 -8.22
CA GLU A 170 4.74 2.16 -9.47
C GLU A 170 3.46 2.02 -10.29
N GLU A 171 2.35 1.64 -9.66
CA GLU A 171 1.04 1.61 -10.31
C GLU A 171 0.61 2.97 -10.84
N SER A 172 0.83 4.04 -10.06
CA SER A 172 0.51 5.40 -10.47
C SER A 172 1.33 5.84 -11.68
N LEU A 173 2.62 5.47 -11.74
CA LEU A 173 3.50 5.74 -12.86
C LEU A 173 3.08 4.97 -14.12
N THR A 174 2.68 3.72 -13.98
CA THR A 174 2.16 2.90 -15.09
C THR A 174 0.91 3.52 -15.69
N ARG A 175 -0.07 3.90 -14.86
CA ARG A 175 -1.28 4.60 -15.32
C ARG A 175 -0.97 5.95 -15.97
N LEU A 176 0.01 6.68 -15.43
CA LEU A 176 0.46 7.95 -16.03
C LEU A 176 1.11 7.73 -17.40
N ALA A 177 1.93 6.68 -17.54
CA ALA A 177 2.57 6.32 -18.80
C ALA A 177 1.54 6.01 -19.88
N GLU A 178 0.56 5.15 -19.59
CA GLU A 178 -0.53 4.79 -20.50
C GLU A 178 -1.32 6.03 -20.94
N LYS A 179 -1.72 6.88 -20.01
CA LYS A 179 -2.42 8.13 -20.28
C LYS A 179 -1.61 9.09 -21.16
N MET A 180 -0.29 9.10 -21.03
CA MET A 180 0.59 9.91 -21.87
C MET A 180 0.77 9.30 -23.25
N ALA A 181 0.81 7.97 -23.37
CA ALA A 181 0.81 7.26 -24.64
C ALA A 181 -0.45 7.55 -25.45
N GLU A 182 -1.63 7.44 -24.83
CA GLU A 182 -2.90 7.80 -25.47
C GLU A 182 -2.91 9.26 -25.99
N LYS A 183 -2.41 10.19 -25.16
CA LYS A 183 -2.31 11.59 -25.57
C LYS A 183 -1.32 11.78 -26.71
N ALA A 184 -0.17 11.12 -26.70
CA ALA A 184 0.84 11.19 -27.76
C ALA A 184 0.25 10.70 -29.09
N ILE A 185 -0.50 9.60 -29.10
CA ILE A 185 -1.20 9.05 -30.25
C ILE A 185 -2.29 10.02 -30.73
N LYS A 186 -3.16 10.46 -29.80
CA LYS A 186 -4.29 11.34 -30.12
C LYS A 186 -3.86 12.65 -30.77
N TYR A 187 -2.82 13.27 -30.23
CA TYR A 187 -2.34 14.57 -30.71
C TYR A 187 -1.19 14.46 -31.70
N LYS A 188 -0.68 13.25 -32.00
CA LYS A 188 0.43 12.97 -32.90
C LYS A 188 1.68 13.81 -32.60
N ARG A 189 2.00 13.96 -31.31
CA ARG A 189 3.17 14.72 -30.83
C ARG A 189 3.82 14.04 -29.62
N SER A 190 5.08 14.41 -29.39
CA SER A 190 5.81 13.96 -28.22
C SER A 190 5.29 14.63 -26.96
N MET A 191 5.16 13.85 -25.89
CA MET A 191 4.73 14.27 -24.55
C MET A 191 5.89 14.07 -23.58
N ALA A 192 6.37 15.16 -22.97
CA ALA A 192 7.39 15.11 -21.94
C ALA A 192 6.71 14.95 -20.57
N LEU A 193 7.23 13.99 -19.77
CA LEU A 193 6.84 13.85 -18.39
C LEU A 193 7.69 14.77 -17.50
N GLU A 194 7.33 14.84 -16.23
CA GLU A 194 8.13 15.55 -15.23
C GLU A 194 9.47 14.83 -14.97
N PRO A 195 10.49 15.56 -14.48
CA PRO A 195 11.73 14.94 -14.05
C PRO A 195 11.49 13.89 -12.96
N MET A 196 12.19 12.77 -13.03
CA MET A 196 12.05 11.64 -12.11
C MET A 196 13.34 10.85 -12.00
N ASN A 197 13.48 10.05 -10.96
CA ASN A 197 14.67 9.24 -10.72
C ASN A 197 14.82 8.10 -11.77
N SER A 198 15.96 7.43 -11.77
CA SER A 198 16.27 6.39 -12.76
C SER A 198 15.33 5.18 -12.69
N TYR A 199 14.91 4.80 -11.48
CA TYR A 199 13.97 3.69 -11.29
C TYR A 199 12.59 4.03 -11.87
N GLU A 200 12.06 5.22 -11.56
CA GLU A 200 10.77 5.67 -12.08
C GLU A 200 10.77 5.76 -13.62
N ARG A 201 11.88 6.23 -14.21
CA ARG A 201 12.03 6.23 -15.67
C ARG A 201 11.99 4.82 -16.24
N HIS A 202 12.63 3.86 -15.57
CA HIS A 202 12.62 2.46 -15.97
C HIS A 202 11.20 1.87 -15.94
N VAL A 203 10.43 2.15 -14.88
CA VAL A 203 9.02 1.72 -14.79
C VAL A 203 8.20 2.20 -16.00
N ILE A 204 8.34 3.48 -16.37
CA ILE A 204 7.62 4.04 -17.53
C ILE A 204 8.09 3.41 -18.85
N HIS A 205 9.40 3.20 -19.03
CA HIS A 205 9.92 2.52 -20.21
C HIS A 205 9.39 1.10 -20.33
N THR A 206 9.36 0.36 -19.24
CA THR A 206 8.84 -1.01 -19.18
C THR A 206 7.34 -1.05 -19.47
N ALA A 207 6.56 -0.16 -18.86
CA ALA A 207 5.11 -0.08 -19.07
C ALA A 207 4.73 0.20 -20.54
N LEU A 208 5.55 0.98 -21.25
CA LEU A 208 5.30 1.34 -22.65
C LEU A 208 6.12 0.58 -23.68
N GLN A 209 6.91 -0.39 -23.26
CA GLN A 209 7.80 -1.15 -24.17
C GLN A 209 7.04 -1.83 -25.31
N ASN A 210 5.86 -2.38 -25.01
CA ASN A 210 5.02 -3.09 -25.98
C ASN A 210 3.77 -2.28 -26.39
N TYR A 211 3.75 -0.97 -26.10
CA TYR A 211 2.60 -0.12 -26.42
C TYR A 211 2.69 0.35 -27.88
N GLU A 212 1.74 -0.06 -28.70
CA GLU A 212 1.74 0.27 -30.15
C GLU A 212 1.60 1.77 -30.42
N GLY A 213 2.34 2.27 -31.39
CA GLY A 213 2.25 3.66 -31.86
C GLY A 213 2.99 4.69 -31.01
N VAL A 214 3.78 4.25 -30.01
CA VAL A 214 4.63 5.15 -29.23
C VAL A 214 6.04 4.59 -29.07
N SER A 215 6.99 5.49 -28.84
CA SER A 215 8.33 5.17 -28.37
C SER A 215 8.70 6.04 -27.18
N THR A 216 9.56 5.55 -26.31
CA THR A 216 9.99 6.27 -25.12
C THR A 216 11.48 6.55 -25.15
N SER A 217 11.88 7.77 -24.78
CA SER A 217 13.27 8.17 -24.65
C SER A 217 13.49 8.96 -23.35
N SER A 218 14.66 8.81 -22.73
CA SER A 218 15.07 9.61 -21.56
C SER A 218 15.96 10.76 -22.00
N THR A 219 15.54 12.00 -21.72
CA THR A 219 16.24 13.23 -22.10
C THR A 219 16.59 14.10 -20.90
N GLY A 220 17.67 14.90 -21.01
CA GLY A 220 18.14 15.79 -19.96
C GLY A 220 19.23 15.16 -19.09
N THR A 221 19.73 15.96 -18.14
CA THR A 221 20.73 15.57 -17.14
C THR A 221 20.12 15.57 -15.75
N GLU A 222 20.62 14.72 -14.84
CA GLU A 222 20.19 14.73 -13.44
C GLU A 222 20.43 16.11 -12.80
N PRO A 223 19.53 16.63 -11.98
CA PRO A 223 18.27 16.03 -11.49
C PRO A 223 17.05 16.26 -12.40
N ASN A 224 17.22 16.90 -13.57
CA ASN A 224 16.11 17.31 -14.46
C ASN A 224 15.81 16.30 -15.57
N ARG A 225 16.40 15.10 -15.49
CA ARG A 225 16.20 14.06 -16.50
C ARG A 225 14.78 13.49 -16.44
N ARG A 226 14.17 13.34 -17.62
CA ARG A 226 12.75 12.97 -17.77
C ARG A 226 12.53 12.00 -18.92
N VAL A 227 11.39 11.32 -18.92
CA VAL A 227 10.95 10.50 -20.04
C VAL A 227 10.14 11.35 -21.00
N VAL A 228 10.37 11.14 -22.29
CA VAL A 228 9.57 11.69 -23.39
C VAL A 228 8.92 10.52 -24.11
N VAL A 229 7.59 10.53 -24.20
CA VAL A 229 6.77 9.59 -24.96
C VAL A 229 6.49 10.19 -26.31
N SER A 230 7.02 9.61 -27.37
CA SER A 230 6.92 10.11 -28.74
C SER A 230 5.96 9.26 -29.57
N TYR A 231 5.12 9.90 -30.37
CA TYR A 231 4.29 9.19 -31.34
C TYR A 231 5.17 8.60 -32.44
N VAL A 232 4.98 7.34 -32.75
CA VAL A 232 5.59 6.63 -33.86
C VAL A 232 4.49 6.32 -34.88
N LYS A 233 4.63 6.85 -36.11
CA LYS A 233 3.70 6.53 -37.16
C LYS A 233 3.81 5.03 -37.51
N PRO A 234 2.70 4.28 -37.55
CA PRO A 234 2.76 2.89 -38.03
C PRO A 234 3.38 2.86 -39.43
N GLU A 235 4.40 2.02 -39.62
CA GLU A 235 4.95 1.79 -40.96
C GLU A 235 3.83 1.24 -41.83
N GLN A 236 3.51 1.92 -42.91
CA GLN A 236 2.64 1.36 -43.93
C GLN A 236 3.35 0.16 -44.52
N PRO A 237 2.68 -1.01 -44.63
CA PRO A 237 3.24 -2.13 -45.34
C PRO A 237 3.67 -1.66 -46.74
N PRO A 238 4.83 -2.13 -47.27
CA PRO A 238 5.30 -1.71 -48.57
C PRO A 238 4.21 -1.96 -49.61
N GLN A 239 3.78 -0.88 -50.26
CA GLN A 239 2.79 -1.00 -51.36
C GLN A 239 3.44 -1.85 -52.44
N PRO A 240 2.73 -2.87 -52.97
CA PRO A 240 3.25 -3.65 -54.07
C PRO A 240 3.49 -2.70 -55.25
N GLN A 241 4.76 -2.58 -55.64
CA GLN A 241 5.12 -1.85 -56.83
C GLN A 241 4.38 -2.48 -58.02
N SER A 242 3.44 -1.76 -58.57
CA SER A 242 2.82 -2.15 -59.85
C SER A 242 3.93 -2.30 -60.89
N ARG A 243 4.29 -3.54 -61.25
CA ARG A 243 5.10 -3.82 -62.43
C ARG A 243 4.28 -3.42 -63.62
N GLU A 244 4.53 -2.25 -64.14
CA GLU A 244 4.13 -1.91 -65.51
C GLU A 244 4.92 -2.84 -66.45
N TRP A 245 4.23 -3.74 -67.07
CA TRP A 245 4.71 -4.49 -68.20
C TRP A 245 4.62 -3.62 -69.47
N ALA A 246 5.75 -3.10 -69.97
CA ALA A 246 5.88 -2.58 -71.32
C ALA A 246 6.10 -3.69 -72.32
#